data_9e474de3f411da79eabefe3957cd0496
#
_entry.id   9e474de3f411da79eabefe3957cd0496
#
_cell.length_a   1.000
_cell.length_b   1.000
_cell.length_c   1.000
_cell.angle_alpha   90.00
_cell.angle_beta   90.00
_cell.angle_gamma   90.00
#
_symmetry.space_group_name_H-M   'P 1'
#
loop_
_entity.id
_entity.type
_entity.pdbx_description
1 polymer ?
#
loop_
_entity_poly.entity_id
_entity_poly.type
_entity_poly.pdbx_seq_one_letter_code
_entity_poly.pdbx_strand_id
1 'polypeptide(L)'
;MKFLISLVTLLSCCFATGQENVVPVVAAPPAEEVARLNLDPFYKKHLSVGGFPIVGSEQVSDYAFYEAAFIINRMLGRRQDIIDALVESKVRLAIMAPDEFTTDIPEHATLKPKIYWDKRARGLGASSERPAVSVGEENLLGLKGDPYSTESIMIHEFAHAIHLMGINSIDSEFQGKLENAFNRAGLKGLWRGKYAGTNPSEYWAEVVQSWFDTNRENDHDHNHVDTREELKEHDPDAAELVDSIFGDRKWKYSHPKDRKNLRHLKSFDLATAPVFSWPEDLVKAYEALDRGEELKLAELRKMEELLAKAASPESANAVKLRVDNETKQRITVSWIGFDGLRREYGLTDPTRRFDQNTFEGHLWVVTDEKGKDLGWFATPAEDCRVVVK
;
A
#
# COMPACT_ATOMS: atom_id res chain seq x y z
N MET A 1 -26.20 30.46 75.86
CA MET A 1 -25.09 30.00 74.98
C MET A 1 -25.69 29.74 73.62
N LYS A 2 -25.48 30.65 72.68
CA LYS A 2 -25.96 30.58 71.29
C LYS A 2 -24.78 30.20 70.44
N PHE A 3 -24.79 29.04 69.80
CA PHE A 3 -23.80 28.62 68.80
C PHE A 3 -24.19 29.18 67.45
N LEU A 4 -23.30 30.00 66.89
CA LEU A 4 -23.38 30.49 65.51
C LEU A 4 -22.69 29.41 64.64
N ILE A 5 -23.43 28.84 63.69
CA ILE A 5 -22.88 27.99 62.63
C ILE A 5 -22.62 28.90 61.44
N SER A 6 -21.35 29.10 61.11
CA SER A 6 -20.89 29.84 59.92
C SER A 6 -20.87 28.91 58.71
N LEU A 7 -21.73 29.18 57.73
CA LEU A 7 -21.81 28.46 56.48
C LEU A 7 -20.76 29.03 55.51
N VAL A 8 -19.68 28.31 55.29
CA VAL A 8 -18.70 28.67 54.27
C VAL A 8 -19.15 28.10 52.92
N THR A 9 -19.59 28.97 52.05
CA THR A 9 -19.94 28.64 50.66
C THR A 9 -18.65 28.59 49.84
N LEU A 10 -18.16 27.39 49.48
CA LEU A 10 -17.11 27.21 48.49
C LEU A 10 -17.69 27.53 47.09
N LEU A 11 -17.31 28.67 46.54
CA LEU A 11 -17.46 28.94 45.11
C LEU A 11 -16.41 28.10 44.35
N SER A 12 -16.88 27.04 43.71
CA SER A 12 -16.08 26.28 42.75
C SER A 12 -16.01 27.09 41.46
N CYS A 13 -14.92 27.83 41.24
CA CYS A 13 -14.60 28.43 39.96
C CYS A 13 -14.17 27.29 38.99
N CYS A 14 -15.11 26.86 38.16
CA CYS A 14 -14.75 26.08 36.96
C CYS A 14 -14.01 27.04 36.00
N PHE A 15 -12.70 27.00 36.05
CA PHE A 15 -11.88 27.51 34.96
C PHE A 15 -12.08 26.56 33.76
N ALA A 16 -12.95 26.94 32.85
CA ALA A 16 -12.93 26.42 31.49
C ALA A 16 -11.64 26.94 30.87
N THR A 17 -10.58 26.17 30.95
CA THR A 17 -9.39 26.43 30.13
C THR A 17 -9.81 26.21 28.69
N GLY A 18 -10.09 27.33 27.99
CA GLY A 18 -10.16 27.33 26.54
C GLY A 18 -8.79 26.82 26.03
N GLN A 19 -8.73 25.58 25.56
CA GLN A 19 -7.62 25.18 24.74
C GLN A 19 -7.65 26.09 23.52
N GLU A 20 -6.78 27.09 23.50
CA GLU A 20 -6.41 27.76 22.26
C GLU A 20 -6.02 26.66 21.31
N ASN A 21 -6.69 26.58 20.15
CA ASN A 21 -6.33 25.70 19.06
C ASN A 21 -4.96 26.16 18.54
N VAL A 22 -3.89 25.75 19.22
CA VAL A 22 -2.52 25.94 18.76
C VAL A 22 -2.42 25.09 17.48
N VAL A 23 -2.29 25.74 16.35
CA VAL A 23 -1.95 25.06 15.11
C VAL A 23 -0.60 24.38 15.36
N PRO A 24 -0.49 23.05 15.23
CA PRO A 24 0.77 22.38 15.49
C PRO A 24 1.83 22.93 14.53
N VAL A 25 3.03 23.19 15.04
CA VAL A 25 4.12 23.79 14.25
C VAL A 25 5.00 22.68 13.71
N VAL A 26 5.24 22.71 12.40
CA VAL A 26 6.28 21.87 11.77
C VAL A 26 7.65 22.43 12.18
N ALA A 27 8.49 21.58 12.72
CA ALA A 27 9.83 21.95 13.21
C ALA A 27 10.82 20.81 12.97
N ALA A 28 12.08 21.01 13.31
CA ALA A 28 13.06 19.91 13.34
C ALA A 28 12.64 18.83 14.35
N PRO A 29 12.92 17.54 14.05
CA PRO A 29 12.62 16.46 14.98
C PRO A 29 13.30 16.69 16.35
N PRO A 30 12.57 16.55 17.47
CA PRO A 30 13.16 16.64 18.80
C PRO A 30 14.23 15.56 18.99
N ALA A 31 15.31 15.89 19.75
CA ALA A 31 16.42 14.95 19.96
C ALA A 31 15.96 13.61 20.57
N GLU A 32 14.96 13.64 21.44
CA GLU A 32 14.38 12.44 22.04
C GLU A 32 13.65 11.56 20.98
N GLU A 33 12.94 12.18 20.03
CA GLU A 33 12.30 11.47 18.92
C GLU A 33 13.34 10.88 17.96
N VAL A 34 14.40 11.64 17.63
CA VAL A 34 15.52 11.15 16.84
C VAL A 34 16.12 9.89 17.48
N ALA A 35 16.35 9.92 18.79
CA ALA A 35 16.92 8.79 19.52
C ALA A 35 15.92 7.61 19.60
N ARG A 36 14.66 7.88 19.96
CA ARG A 36 13.63 6.86 20.14
C ARG A 36 13.35 6.07 18.84
N LEU A 37 13.26 6.78 17.72
CA LEU A 37 12.93 6.21 16.42
C LEU A 37 14.17 5.83 15.60
N ASN A 38 15.38 6.19 16.07
CA ASN A 38 16.61 6.11 15.28
C ASN A 38 16.43 6.78 13.91
N LEU A 39 15.93 8.02 13.92
CA LEU A 39 15.65 8.75 12.68
C LEU A 39 16.92 9.04 11.90
N ASP A 40 16.89 8.77 10.62
CA ASP A 40 17.96 9.13 9.70
C ASP A 40 18.08 10.66 9.59
N PRO A 41 19.30 11.22 9.41
CA PRO A 41 19.50 12.64 9.14
C PRO A 41 18.78 13.21 7.91
N PHE A 42 18.23 12.36 7.05
CA PHE A 42 17.33 12.73 5.94
C PHE A 42 16.14 13.55 6.46
N TYR A 43 15.56 13.15 7.60
CA TYR A 43 14.40 13.82 8.17
C TYR A 43 14.77 15.15 8.83
N LYS A 44 14.30 16.25 8.26
CA LYS A 44 14.54 17.63 8.73
C LYS A 44 13.31 18.27 9.35
N LYS A 45 12.14 17.75 9.02
CA LYS A 45 10.85 18.26 9.47
C LYS A 45 10.09 17.19 10.24
N HIS A 46 9.38 17.64 11.26
CA HIS A 46 8.58 16.78 12.14
C HIS A 46 7.33 17.51 12.62
N LEU A 47 6.26 16.76 12.80
CA LEU A 47 5.03 17.15 13.47
C LEU A 47 4.46 15.94 14.20
N SER A 48 3.85 16.13 15.36
CA SER A 48 3.26 15.04 16.15
C SER A 48 1.75 15.16 16.27
N VAL A 49 1.03 14.04 16.17
CA VAL A 49 -0.42 13.95 16.36
C VAL A 49 -0.70 12.91 17.43
N GLY A 50 -1.09 13.35 18.62
CA GLY A 50 -1.34 12.44 19.76
C GLY A 50 -0.13 11.59 20.15
N GLY A 51 1.09 12.04 19.83
CA GLY A 51 2.35 11.29 20.01
C GLY A 51 2.79 10.56 18.74
N PHE A 52 1.94 10.38 17.72
CA PHE A 52 2.32 9.74 16.46
C PHE A 52 3.14 10.70 15.58
N PRO A 53 4.36 10.31 15.16
CA PRO A 53 5.27 11.18 14.43
C PRO A 53 4.97 11.20 12.93
N ILE A 54 4.98 12.40 12.36
CA ILE A 54 5.01 12.68 10.92
C ILE A 54 6.37 13.30 10.63
N VAL A 55 7.09 12.79 9.65
CA VAL A 55 8.45 13.21 9.30
C VAL A 55 8.60 13.43 7.79
N GLY A 56 9.57 14.23 7.41
CA GLY A 56 9.90 14.47 6.00
C GLY A 56 11.24 15.19 5.87
N SER A 57 11.73 15.28 4.65
CA SER A 57 12.92 16.06 4.31
C SER A 57 12.69 17.56 4.43
N GLU A 58 13.72 18.35 4.21
CA GLU A 58 13.64 19.82 4.12
C GLU A 58 12.72 20.27 2.96
N GLN A 59 12.59 19.48 1.92
CA GLN A 59 11.88 19.82 0.68
C GLN A 59 10.36 19.71 0.81
N VAL A 60 9.87 18.85 1.72
CA VAL A 60 8.44 18.63 1.92
C VAL A 60 7.76 19.90 2.41
N SER A 61 6.63 20.26 1.81
CA SER A 61 5.82 21.41 2.24
C SER A 61 5.23 21.22 3.63
N ASP A 62 5.26 22.25 4.47
CA ASP A 62 4.61 22.22 5.78
C ASP A 62 3.10 21.96 5.68
N TYR A 63 2.48 22.33 4.56
CA TYR A 63 1.06 22.07 4.31
C TYR A 63 0.76 20.57 4.20
N ALA A 64 1.69 19.77 3.67
CA ALA A 64 1.54 18.32 3.61
C ALA A 64 1.50 17.70 5.02
N PHE A 65 2.30 18.20 5.96
CA PHE A 65 2.24 17.80 7.37
C PHE A 65 0.90 18.17 8.01
N TYR A 66 0.38 19.34 7.71
CA TYR A 66 -0.92 19.76 8.26
C TYR A 66 -2.08 18.94 7.71
N GLU A 67 -2.05 18.61 6.42
CA GLU A 67 -3.06 17.73 5.82
C GLU A 67 -2.98 16.32 6.39
N ALA A 68 -1.78 15.75 6.49
CA ALA A 68 -1.56 14.43 7.10
C ALA A 68 -2.07 14.39 8.56
N ALA A 69 -1.72 15.41 9.35
CA ALA A 69 -2.20 15.54 10.72
C ALA A 69 -3.73 15.64 10.79
N PHE A 70 -4.35 16.38 9.88
CA PHE A 70 -5.79 16.48 9.78
C PHE A 70 -6.43 15.11 9.50
N ILE A 71 -5.92 14.35 8.52
CA ILE A 71 -6.43 13.01 8.16
C ILE A 71 -6.30 12.06 9.35
N ILE A 72 -5.12 11.98 10.00
CA ILE A 72 -4.91 11.12 11.18
C ILE A 72 -5.92 11.45 12.30
N ASN A 73 -6.12 12.72 12.60
CA ASN A 73 -7.11 13.14 13.60
C ASN A 73 -8.54 12.77 13.20
N ARG A 74 -8.87 12.79 11.91
CA ARG A 74 -10.18 12.38 11.42
C ARG A 74 -10.37 10.87 11.51
N MET A 75 -9.37 10.10 11.20
CA MET A 75 -9.41 8.64 11.31
C MET A 75 -9.37 8.18 12.77
N LEU A 76 -8.39 8.60 13.54
CA LEU A 76 -8.06 8.06 14.86
C LEU A 76 -8.28 9.00 16.06
N GLY A 77 -8.80 10.20 15.89
CA GLY A 77 -8.89 11.20 16.97
C GLY A 77 -9.73 10.78 18.21
N ARG A 78 -10.34 9.58 18.21
CA ARG A 78 -11.00 8.96 19.37
C ARG A 78 -10.43 7.59 19.72
N ARG A 79 -9.33 7.18 19.08
CA ARG A 79 -8.67 5.89 19.24
C ARG A 79 -7.22 6.14 19.62
N GLN A 80 -7.04 6.84 20.77
CA GLN A 80 -5.69 7.06 21.33
C GLN A 80 -4.99 5.73 21.61
N ASP A 81 -5.73 4.68 21.96
CA ASP A 81 -5.22 3.33 22.12
C ASP A 81 -4.49 2.80 20.87
N ILE A 82 -5.02 3.04 19.67
CA ILE A 82 -4.37 2.66 18.41
C ILE A 82 -3.16 3.57 18.15
N ILE A 83 -3.29 4.88 18.39
CA ILE A 83 -2.18 5.82 18.25
C ILE A 83 -1.02 5.39 19.16
N ASP A 84 -1.28 5.09 20.44
CA ASP A 84 -0.27 4.65 21.40
C ASP A 84 0.42 3.35 20.95
N ALA A 85 -0.35 2.39 20.43
CA ALA A 85 0.18 1.14 19.88
C ALA A 85 1.10 1.36 18.67
N LEU A 86 0.73 2.27 17.76
CA LEU A 86 1.57 2.66 16.61
C LEU A 86 2.87 3.34 17.08
N VAL A 87 2.79 4.20 18.10
CA VAL A 87 3.95 4.89 18.71
C VAL A 87 4.88 3.89 19.38
N GLU A 88 4.35 2.92 20.13
CA GLU A 88 5.12 1.84 20.75
C GLU A 88 5.80 0.96 19.70
N SER A 89 5.10 0.66 18.62
CA SER A 89 5.64 -0.06 17.46
C SER A 89 6.63 0.77 16.62
N LYS A 90 6.96 2.01 17.05
CA LYS A 90 7.89 2.95 16.39
C LYS A 90 7.47 3.35 14.97
N VAL A 91 6.18 3.23 14.64
CA VAL A 91 5.66 3.63 13.33
C VAL A 91 5.70 5.14 13.19
N ARG A 92 6.06 5.63 12.00
CA ARG A 92 6.02 7.03 11.58
C ARG A 92 5.39 7.15 10.21
N LEU A 93 4.83 8.31 9.93
CA LEU A 93 4.43 8.69 8.58
C LEU A 93 5.56 9.50 7.95
N ALA A 94 6.13 9.00 6.85
CA ALA A 94 7.17 9.66 6.08
C ALA A 94 6.56 10.28 4.81
N ILE A 95 6.64 11.59 4.67
CA ILE A 95 6.14 12.30 3.50
C ILE A 95 7.29 12.49 2.52
N MET A 96 7.06 12.16 1.24
CA MET A 96 7.98 12.39 0.12
C MET A 96 7.62 13.68 -0.58
N ALA A 97 8.60 14.54 -0.84
CA ALA A 97 8.42 15.68 -1.75
C ALA A 97 8.16 15.18 -3.18
N PRO A 98 7.65 16.05 -4.10
CA PRO A 98 7.32 15.63 -5.47
C PRO A 98 8.52 15.14 -6.30
N ASP A 99 9.74 15.48 -5.93
CA ASP A 99 10.99 15.05 -6.55
C ASP A 99 11.75 13.97 -5.76
N GLU A 100 11.17 13.47 -4.68
CA GLU A 100 11.64 12.32 -3.92
C GLU A 100 10.84 11.07 -4.25
N PHE A 101 11.49 9.91 -4.23
CA PHE A 101 10.87 8.64 -4.60
C PHE A 101 10.91 7.64 -3.44
N THR A 102 10.19 6.54 -3.59
CA THR A 102 10.00 5.55 -2.52
C THR A 102 11.29 5.11 -1.85
N THR A 103 12.35 4.84 -2.63
CA THR A 103 13.62 4.37 -2.03
C THR A 103 14.54 5.50 -1.54
N ASP A 104 14.13 6.75 -1.64
CA ASP A 104 14.81 7.86 -0.99
C ASP A 104 14.41 7.96 0.49
N ILE A 105 13.25 7.36 0.88
CA ILE A 105 12.88 7.19 2.27
C ILE A 105 13.82 6.17 2.92
N PRO A 106 14.51 6.52 4.02
CA PRO A 106 15.56 5.67 4.63
C PRO A 106 15.10 4.25 4.94
N GLU A 107 13.86 4.07 5.44
CA GLU A 107 13.28 2.77 5.75
C GLU A 107 13.03 1.91 4.51
N HIS A 108 12.91 2.51 3.36
CA HIS A 108 12.64 1.86 2.08
C HIS A 108 13.89 1.74 1.19
N ALA A 109 15.03 2.30 1.58
CA ALA A 109 16.26 2.38 0.78
C ALA A 109 16.81 1.01 0.34
N THR A 110 16.46 -0.06 1.05
CA THR A 110 16.89 -1.44 0.72
C THR A 110 15.99 -2.15 -0.28
N LEU A 111 14.86 -1.57 -0.67
CA LEU A 111 13.93 -2.16 -1.62
C LEU A 111 14.57 -2.31 -3.02
N LYS A 112 14.39 -3.46 -3.63
CA LYS A 112 14.96 -3.77 -4.95
C LYS A 112 13.93 -4.44 -5.85
N PRO A 113 14.00 -4.22 -7.16
CA PRO A 113 14.85 -3.23 -7.84
C PRO A 113 14.39 -1.79 -7.51
N LYS A 114 15.35 -0.86 -7.30
CA LYS A 114 15.04 0.55 -6.99
C LYS A 114 14.07 1.16 -8.00
N ILE A 115 14.35 0.99 -9.29
CA ILE A 115 13.54 1.51 -10.40
C ILE A 115 12.07 1.08 -10.29
N TYR A 116 11.82 -0.19 -9.93
CA TYR A 116 10.47 -0.72 -9.77
C TYR A 116 9.70 0.03 -8.68
N TRP A 117 10.30 0.16 -7.50
CA TRP A 117 9.65 0.79 -6.36
C TRP A 117 9.45 2.29 -6.55
N ASP A 118 10.47 2.97 -7.10
CA ASP A 118 10.43 4.42 -7.33
C ASP A 118 9.38 4.82 -8.38
N LYS A 119 9.13 3.97 -9.38
CA LYS A 119 8.13 4.27 -10.41
C LYS A 119 6.73 3.76 -10.05
N ARG A 120 6.63 2.62 -9.36
CA ARG A 120 5.35 1.99 -9.06
C ARG A 120 4.62 2.62 -7.89
N ALA A 121 5.32 3.03 -6.86
CA ALA A 121 4.72 3.39 -5.59
C ALA A 121 4.96 4.85 -5.21
N ARG A 122 3.90 5.54 -4.81
CA ARG A 122 3.95 6.85 -4.14
C ARG A 122 3.44 6.75 -2.69
N GLY A 123 3.39 5.54 -2.17
CA GLY A 123 3.11 5.19 -0.79
C GLY A 123 3.40 3.73 -0.54
N LEU A 124 3.70 3.39 0.71
CA LEU A 124 3.86 2.04 1.23
C LEU A 124 3.41 1.98 2.69
N GLY A 125 2.77 0.87 3.07
CA GLY A 125 2.42 0.56 4.45
C GLY A 125 3.65 0.21 5.30
N ALA A 126 3.52 0.38 6.62
CA ALA A 126 4.56 0.02 7.57
C ALA A 126 4.61 -1.50 7.83
N SER A 127 5.80 -2.00 8.12
CA SER A 127 6.04 -3.34 8.67
C SER A 127 7.01 -3.27 9.85
N SER A 128 7.19 -4.37 10.57
CA SER A 128 8.16 -4.45 11.68
C SER A 128 9.60 -4.16 11.24
N GLU A 129 9.96 -4.55 10.01
CA GLU A 129 11.29 -4.29 9.45
C GLU A 129 11.42 -2.87 8.89
N ARG A 130 10.33 -2.30 8.42
CA ARG A 130 10.24 -0.96 7.82
C ARG A 130 9.08 -0.19 8.47
N PRO A 131 9.28 0.36 9.67
CA PRO A 131 8.21 0.97 10.45
C PRO A 131 7.87 2.40 9.97
N ALA A 132 7.83 2.60 8.67
CA ALA A 132 7.42 3.84 8.03
C ALA A 132 6.25 3.59 7.07
N VAL A 133 5.13 4.28 7.32
CA VAL A 133 4.13 4.55 6.29
C VAL A 133 4.69 5.66 5.42
N SER A 134 4.70 5.52 4.11
CA SER A 134 5.10 6.62 3.23
C SER A 134 3.94 7.11 2.36
N VAL A 135 4.00 8.37 1.95
CA VAL A 135 3.03 8.98 1.04
C VAL A 135 3.67 10.15 0.29
N GLY A 136 3.32 10.32 -0.98
CA GLY A 136 3.71 11.50 -1.75
C GLY A 136 2.94 12.76 -1.36
N GLU A 137 3.63 13.88 -1.28
CA GLU A 137 3.04 15.20 -1.02
C GLU A 137 1.97 15.55 -2.05
N GLU A 138 2.17 15.14 -3.29
CA GLU A 138 1.22 15.38 -4.38
C GLU A 138 -0.16 14.77 -4.10
N ASN A 139 -0.22 13.60 -3.50
CA ASN A 139 -1.49 12.95 -3.16
C ASN A 139 -2.15 13.62 -1.94
N LEU A 140 -1.36 13.98 -0.91
CA LEU A 140 -1.87 14.68 0.26
C LEU A 140 -2.51 16.03 -0.09
N LEU A 141 -1.86 16.80 -0.95
CA LEU A 141 -2.28 18.17 -1.27
C LEU A 141 -3.11 18.26 -2.56
N GLY A 142 -3.27 17.16 -3.30
CA GLY A 142 -3.95 17.13 -4.60
C GLY A 142 -3.24 17.92 -5.67
N LEU A 143 -1.89 17.84 -5.71
CA LEU A 143 -1.08 18.58 -6.67
C LEU A 143 -1.37 18.11 -8.10
N LYS A 144 -1.15 19.01 -9.06
CA LYS A 144 -1.25 18.64 -10.47
C LYS A 144 -0.23 17.56 -10.80
N GLY A 145 -0.67 16.54 -11.54
CA GLY A 145 0.18 15.42 -11.95
C GLY A 145 0.20 14.24 -10.99
N ASP A 146 -0.51 14.32 -9.84
CA ASP A 146 -0.69 13.18 -8.94
C ASP A 146 -1.19 11.94 -9.70
N PRO A 147 -0.42 10.83 -9.72
CA PRO A 147 -0.82 9.61 -10.42
C PRO A 147 -1.99 8.86 -9.75
N TYR A 148 -2.32 9.22 -8.51
CA TYR A 148 -3.38 8.64 -7.69
C TYR A 148 -4.45 9.68 -7.32
N SER A 149 -4.73 10.61 -8.23
CA SER A 149 -5.58 11.80 -8.01
C SER A 149 -7.05 11.49 -7.70
N THR A 150 -7.48 10.24 -7.77
CA THR A 150 -8.85 9.78 -7.50
C THR A 150 -8.97 8.99 -6.21
N GLU A 151 -7.86 8.81 -5.47
CA GLU A 151 -7.84 8.09 -4.19
C GLU A 151 -6.90 8.76 -3.19
N SER A 152 -7.04 8.44 -1.91
CA SER A 152 -6.07 8.83 -0.88
C SER A 152 -5.14 7.69 -0.56
N ILE A 153 -3.93 7.73 -1.11
CA ILE A 153 -2.86 6.77 -0.82
C ILE A 153 -2.52 6.78 0.69
N MET A 154 -2.56 7.95 1.32
CA MET A 154 -2.33 8.01 2.76
C MET A 154 -3.33 7.16 3.54
N ILE A 155 -4.62 7.20 3.21
CA ILE A 155 -5.64 6.41 3.92
C ILE A 155 -5.41 4.91 3.70
N HIS A 156 -5.04 4.49 2.48
CA HIS A 156 -4.71 3.11 2.15
C HIS A 156 -3.52 2.61 2.97
N GLU A 157 -2.38 3.27 2.86
CA GLU A 157 -1.14 2.84 3.50
C GLU A 157 -1.19 2.95 5.04
N PHE A 158 -1.88 3.97 5.53
CA PHE A 158 -2.09 4.11 6.97
C PHE A 158 -3.06 3.06 7.52
N ALA A 159 -4.04 2.61 6.72
CA ALA A 159 -4.90 1.49 7.10
C ALA A 159 -4.09 0.19 7.30
N HIS A 160 -3.09 -0.10 6.45
CA HIS A 160 -2.18 -1.21 6.68
C HIS A 160 -1.44 -1.09 8.02
N ALA A 161 -0.88 0.08 8.33
CA ALA A 161 -0.19 0.29 9.60
C ALA A 161 -1.13 0.19 10.80
N ILE A 162 -2.33 0.76 10.71
CA ILE A 162 -3.38 0.65 11.75
C ILE A 162 -3.69 -0.83 12.02
N HIS A 163 -3.85 -1.65 11.00
CA HIS A 163 -4.11 -3.08 11.12
C HIS A 163 -2.92 -3.81 11.74
N LEU A 164 -1.76 -3.78 11.03
CA LEU A 164 -0.62 -4.65 11.32
C LEU A 164 0.14 -4.25 12.60
N MET A 165 0.29 -2.96 12.84
CA MET A 165 1.15 -2.42 13.89
C MET A 165 0.36 -1.77 15.04
N GLY A 166 -0.88 -1.37 14.79
CA GLY A 166 -1.79 -0.79 15.76
C GLY A 166 -2.71 -1.85 16.38
N ILE A 167 -3.75 -2.26 15.64
CA ILE A 167 -4.84 -3.09 16.18
C ILE A 167 -4.34 -4.47 16.59
N ASN A 168 -3.55 -5.15 15.75
CA ASN A 168 -3.06 -6.50 16.05
C ASN A 168 -2.19 -6.57 17.33
N SER A 169 -1.65 -5.45 17.80
CA SER A 169 -0.89 -5.38 19.05
C SER A 169 -1.78 -5.23 20.28
N ILE A 170 -3.04 -4.79 20.15
CA ILE A 170 -3.98 -4.53 21.25
C ILE A 170 -5.25 -5.40 21.20
N ASP A 171 -5.57 -6.00 20.06
CA ASP A 171 -6.68 -6.96 19.89
C ASP A 171 -6.19 -8.20 19.12
N SER A 172 -5.87 -9.27 19.84
CA SER A 172 -5.39 -10.52 19.27
C SER A 172 -6.43 -11.27 18.41
N GLU A 173 -7.72 -10.90 18.49
CA GLU A 173 -8.78 -11.52 17.71
C GLU A 173 -9.03 -10.83 16.36
N PHE A 174 -8.54 -9.60 16.20
CA PHE A 174 -8.85 -8.79 15.01
C PHE A 174 -8.41 -9.46 13.71
N GLN A 175 -7.21 -10.04 13.67
CA GLN A 175 -6.72 -10.77 12.49
C GLN A 175 -7.68 -11.88 12.07
N GLY A 176 -8.15 -12.67 13.01
CA GLY A 176 -9.13 -13.73 12.74
C GLY A 176 -10.48 -13.21 12.25
N LYS A 177 -10.93 -12.07 12.79
CA LYS A 177 -12.17 -11.40 12.32
C LYS A 177 -12.02 -10.92 10.87
N LEU A 178 -10.89 -10.32 10.54
CA LEU A 178 -10.57 -9.84 9.18
C LEU A 178 -10.48 -11.00 8.18
N GLU A 179 -9.74 -12.06 8.50
CA GLU A 179 -9.64 -13.24 7.64
C GLU A 179 -10.99 -13.91 7.40
N ASN A 180 -11.83 -14.00 8.43
CA ASN A 180 -13.18 -14.53 8.30
C ASN A 180 -14.07 -13.67 7.39
N ALA A 181 -13.99 -12.33 7.48
CA ALA A 181 -14.70 -11.42 6.60
C ALA A 181 -14.23 -11.57 5.14
N PHE A 182 -12.91 -11.55 4.92
CA PHE A 182 -12.30 -11.77 3.60
C PHE A 182 -12.72 -13.12 2.97
N ASN A 183 -12.66 -14.21 3.74
CA ASN A 183 -13.04 -15.54 3.26
C ASN A 183 -14.54 -15.59 2.89
N ARG A 184 -15.43 -14.98 3.70
CA ARG A 184 -16.86 -14.91 3.38
C ARG A 184 -17.12 -14.08 2.13
N ALA A 185 -16.43 -12.95 1.96
CA ALA A 185 -16.50 -12.14 0.75
C ALA A 185 -16.03 -12.93 -0.48
N GLY A 186 -14.95 -13.70 -0.36
CA GLY A 186 -14.44 -14.58 -1.40
C GLY A 186 -15.43 -15.68 -1.79
N LEU A 187 -16.06 -16.34 -0.83
CA LEU A 187 -17.12 -17.34 -1.08
C LEU A 187 -18.33 -16.75 -1.80
N LYS A 188 -18.71 -15.50 -1.50
CA LYS A 188 -19.78 -14.76 -2.19
C LYS A 188 -19.32 -14.20 -3.55
N GLY A 189 -18.03 -14.20 -3.85
CA GLY A 189 -17.44 -13.68 -5.08
C GLY A 189 -17.45 -12.15 -5.20
N LEU A 190 -17.56 -11.41 -4.08
CA LEU A 190 -17.76 -9.96 -4.06
C LEU A 190 -16.62 -9.17 -4.70
N TRP A 191 -15.37 -9.56 -4.44
CA TRP A 191 -14.16 -8.86 -4.89
C TRP A 191 -13.37 -9.65 -5.94
N ARG A 192 -14.04 -10.56 -6.67
CA ARG A 192 -13.38 -11.44 -7.63
C ARG A 192 -12.67 -10.66 -8.73
N GLY A 193 -11.35 -10.90 -8.87
CA GLY A 193 -10.51 -10.26 -9.88
C GLY A 193 -10.25 -8.77 -9.62
N LYS A 194 -10.49 -8.30 -8.38
CA LYS A 194 -10.22 -6.94 -7.93
C LYS A 194 -9.14 -6.94 -6.84
N TYR A 195 -8.51 -5.79 -6.62
CA TYR A 195 -7.37 -5.64 -5.71
C TYR A 195 -7.74 -6.02 -4.28
N ALA A 196 -8.92 -5.62 -3.80
CA ALA A 196 -9.48 -6.05 -2.52
C ALA A 196 -9.63 -7.58 -2.40
N GLY A 197 -9.69 -8.33 -3.49
CA GLY A 197 -9.75 -9.80 -3.50
C GLY A 197 -8.39 -10.49 -3.43
N THR A 198 -7.27 -9.76 -3.35
CA THR A 198 -5.91 -10.29 -3.44
C THR A 198 -5.49 -11.03 -2.17
N ASN A 199 -5.66 -10.41 -1.01
CA ASN A 199 -5.35 -10.94 0.31
C ASN A 199 -6.06 -10.14 1.41
N PRO A 200 -6.10 -10.64 2.66
CA PRO A 200 -6.79 -9.94 3.75
C PRO A 200 -6.26 -8.54 4.05
N SER A 201 -4.98 -8.27 3.84
CA SER A 201 -4.39 -6.96 4.12
C SER A 201 -4.83 -5.90 3.10
N GLU A 202 -4.83 -6.26 1.80
CA GLU A 202 -5.35 -5.37 0.76
C GLU A 202 -6.87 -5.20 0.87
N TYR A 203 -7.59 -6.29 1.17
CA TYR A 203 -9.03 -6.20 1.46
C TYR A 203 -9.32 -5.16 2.55
N TRP A 204 -8.56 -5.18 3.67
CA TRP A 204 -8.71 -4.21 4.73
C TRP A 204 -8.47 -2.77 4.26
N ALA A 205 -7.36 -2.52 3.55
CA ALA A 205 -7.01 -1.17 3.10
C ALA A 205 -8.05 -0.61 2.11
N GLU A 206 -8.50 -1.42 1.17
CA GLU A 206 -9.52 -1.06 0.17
C GLU A 206 -10.88 -0.75 0.80
N VAL A 207 -11.35 -1.58 1.75
CA VAL A 207 -12.63 -1.32 2.41
C VAL A 207 -12.55 -0.11 3.37
N VAL A 208 -11.37 0.19 3.92
CA VAL A 208 -11.14 1.43 4.68
C VAL A 208 -11.18 2.65 3.76
N GLN A 209 -10.58 2.58 2.56
CA GLN A 209 -10.71 3.67 1.58
C GLN A 209 -12.18 3.91 1.22
N SER A 210 -12.94 2.85 0.91
CA SER A 210 -14.38 2.99 0.61
C SER A 210 -15.17 3.53 1.81
N TRP A 211 -14.80 3.16 3.06
CA TRP A 211 -15.43 3.71 4.27
C TRP A 211 -15.26 5.22 4.41
N PHE A 212 -14.15 5.75 3.91
CA PHE A 212 -13.88 7.19 3.92
C PHE A 212 -14.19 7.89 2.58
N ASP A 213 -14.89 7.23 1.64
CA ASP A 213 -15.27 7.73 0.32
C ASP A 213 -14.04 8.20 -0.49
N THR A 214 -13.02 7.38 -0.56
CA THR A 214 -11.77 7.71 -1.25
C THR A 214 -11.11 6.54 -1.96
N ASN A 215 -11.88 5.51 -2.29
CA ASN A 215 -11.39 4.44 -3.15
C ASN A 215 -11.53 4.83 -4.63
N ARG A 216 -10.85 4.12 -5.51
CA ARG A 216 -11.08 4.19 -6.96
C ARG A 216 -12.29 3.35 -7.35
N GLU A 217 -12.91 3.69 -8.46
CA GLU A 217 -14.05 2.97 -8.97
C GLU A 217 -13.89 2.55 -10.43
N ASN A 218 -14.49 1.39 -10.79
CA ASN A 218 -14.73 0.95 -12.18
C ASN A 218 -13.49 0.94 -13.08
N ASP A 219 -12.31 0.61 -12.52
CA ASP A 219 -11.09 0.41 -13.29
C ASP A 219 -10.65 -1.07 -13.33
N HIS A 220 -9.41 -1.34 -13.77
CA HIS A 220 -8.89 -2.70 -13.83
C HIS A 220 -8.87 -3.37 -12.43
N ASP A 221 -8.48 -2.63 -11.41
CA ASP A 221 -8.23 -3.15 -10.06
C ASP A 221 -9.41 -2.95 -9.10
N HIS A 222 -10.36 -2.05 -9.42
CA HIS A 222 -11.45 -1.66 -8.55
C HIS A 222 -12.81 -1.89 -9.22
N ASN A 223 -13.82 -2.24 -8.42
CA ASN A 223 -15.22 -2.32 -8.84
C ASN A 223 -15.92 -0.97 -8.60
N HIS A 224 -17.24 -0.98 -8.41
CA HIS A 224 -18.06 0.22 -8.19
C HIS A 224 -18.09 0.71 -6.75
N VAL A 225 -17.39 0.01 -5.81
CA VAL A 225 -17.50 0.30 -4.38
C VAL A 225 -16.42 1.29 -3.97
N ASP A 226 -16.73 2.57 -4.06
CA ASP A 226 -15.83 3.66 -3.67
C ASP A 226 -16.35 4.47 -2.46
N THR A 227 -17.63 4.27 -2.07
CA THR A 227 -18.28 4.98 -0.96
C THR A 227 -18.68 4.04 0.19
N ARG A 228 -18.85 4.64 1.39
CA ARG A 228 -19.33 3.92 2.58
C ARG A 228 -20.70 3.29 2.38
N GLU A 229 -21.58 3.97 1.70
CA GLU A 229 -22.93 3.49 1.43
C GLU A 229 -22.89 2.25 0.55
N GLU A 230 -22.09 2.27 -0.49
CA GLU A 230 -21.90 1.12 -1.40
C GLU A 230 -21.18 -0.04 -0.69
N LEU A 231 -20.19 0.27 0.16
CA LEU A 231 -19.54 -0.77 0.97
C LEU A 231 -20.54 -1.47 1.90
N LYS A 232 -21.42 -0.72 2.57
CA LYS A 232 -22.47 -1.29 3.43
C LYS A 232 -23.46 -2.18 2.67
N GLU A 233 -23.73 -1.85 1.41
CA GLU A 233 -24.60 -2.63 0.54
C GLU A 233 -23.89 -3.86 -0.03
N HIS A 234 -22.68 -3.68 -0.52
CA HIS A 234 -21.91 -4.71 -1.23
C HIS A 234 -21.31 -5.75 -0.28
N ASP A 235 -20.67 -5.30 0.80
CA ASP A 235 -19.99 -6.16 1.79
C ASP A 235 -20.27 -5.70 3.22
N PRO A 236 -21.45 -6.05 3.77
CA PRO A 236 -21.84 -5.68 5.14
C PRO A 236 -20.87 -6.18 6.21
N ASP A 237 -20.24 -7.35 5.99
CA ASP A 237 -19.26 -7.92 6.93
C ASP A 237 -18.02 -7.03 7.04
N ALA A 238 -17.54 -6.51 5.89
CA ALA A 238 -16.45 -5.53 5.86
C ALA A 238 -16.85 -4.22 6.53
N ALA A 239 -18.04 -3.72 6.20
CA ALA A 239 -18.54 -2.46 6.75
C ALA A 239 -18.67 -2.51 8.29
N GLU A 240 -19.17 -3.63 8.85
CA GLU A 240 -19.25 -3.83 10.29
C GLU A 240 -17.86 -3.86 10.94
N LEU A 241 -16.90 -4.54 10.30
CA LEU A 241 -15.52 -4.61 10.80
C LEU A 241 -14.87 -3.22 10.83
N VAL A 242 -15.02 -2.43 9.78
CA VAL A 242 -14.46 -1.07 9.70
C VAL A 242 -15.16 -0.12 10.68
N ASP A 243 -16.49 -0.23 10.83
CA ASP A 243 -17.25 0.53 11.82
C ASP A 243 -16.78 0.26 13.26
N SER A 244 -16.46 -0.99 13.58
CA SER A 244 -15.94 -1.37 14.91
C SER A 244 -14.64 -0.65 15.27
N ILE A 245 -13.85 -0.24 14.29
CA ILE A 245 -12.57 0.47 14.50
C ILE A 245 -12.73 1.99 14.45
N PHE A 246 -13.37 2.51 13.41
CA PHE A 246 -13.44 3.96 13.15
C PHE A 246 -14.74 4.61 13.61
N GLY A 247 -15.81 3.83 13.77
CA GLY A 247 -17.16 4.30 14.05
C GLY A 247 -17.82 4.96 12.83
N ASP A 248 -19.15 4.92 12.79
CA ASP A 248 -19.94 5.57 11.72
C ASP A 248 -20.01 7.10 11.93
N ARG A 249 -18.92 7.78 11.64
CA ARG A 249 -18.79 9.23 11.75
C ARG A 249 -19.21 9.90 10.45
N LYS A 250 -19.69 11.14 10.55
CA LYS A 250 -20.12 11.93 9.38
C LYS A 250 -18.96 12.33 8.45
N TRP A 251 -17.72 12.31 8.95
CA TRP A 251 -16.59 12.72 8.14
C TRP A 251 -16.29 11.69 7.05
N LYS A 252 -16.15 12.18 5.86
CA LYS A 252 -15.70 11.47 4.66
C LYS A 252 -14.54 12.27 4.07
N TYR A 253 -13.64 11.59 3.41
CA TYR A 253 -12.53 12.25 2.76
C TYR A 253 -13.02 13.05 1.54
N SER A 254 -12.32 14.08 1.21
CA SER A 254 -12.38 14.77 -0.08
C SER A 254 -11.04 15.46 -0.28
N HIS A 255 -10.61 15.60 -1.52
CA HIS A 255 -9.35 16.28 -1.81
C HIS A 255 -9.37 17.73 -1.31
N PRO A 256 -8.20 18.30 -0.93
CA PRO A 256 -8.11 19.70 -0.50
C PRO A 256 -8.76 20.69 -1.48
N LYS A 257 -8.60 20.46 -2.80
CA LYS A 257 -9.21 21.29 -3.85
C LYS A 257 -10.74 21.38 -3.81
N ASP A 258 -11.40 20.35 -3.24
CA ASP A 258 -12.86 20.21 -3.22
C ASP A 258 -13.47 20.68 -1.89
N ARG A 259 -12.64 21.07 -0.92
CA ARG A 259 -13.07 21.51 0.41
C ARG A 259 -13.24 23.02 0.50
N LYS A 260 -14.36 23.48 1.07
CA LYS A 260 -14.66 24.92 1.22
C LYS A 260 -13.95 25.60 2.39
N ASN A 261 -13.54 24.85 3.41
CA ASN A 261 -12.95 25.38 4.65
C ASN A 261 -11.71 24.57 5.05
N LEU A 262 -10.56 25.05 4.66
CA LEU A 262 -9.25 24.44 4.94
C LEU A 262 -8.49 25.29 5.96
N ARG A 263 -8.93 25.30 7.27
CA ARG A 263 -8.25 26.09 8.30
C ARG A 263 -6.77 25.75 8.43
N HIS A 264 -6.43 24.46 8.37
CA HIS A 264 -5.07 23.94 8.45
C HIS A 264 -4.26 24.17 7.17
N LEU A 265 -4.92 24.43 6.03
CA LEU A 265 -4.29 24.80 4.76
C LEU A 265 -4.55 26.28 4.40
N LYS A 266 -4.86 27.11 5.41
CA LYS A 266 -5.02 28.55 5.17
C LYS A 266 -3.75 29.11 4.54
N SER A 267 -3.87 29.77 3.42
CA SER A 267 -2.77 30.32 2.61
C SER A 267 -2.03 29.30 1.72
N PHE A 268 -2.43 28.02 1.70
CA PHE A 268 -1.99 27.12 0.65
C PHE A 268 -2.62 27.53 -0.68
N ASP A 269 -1.78 27.71 -1.68
CA ASP A 269 -2.22 28.05 -3.05
C ASP A 269 -1.79 26.95 -4.03
N LEU A 270 -2.77 26.16 -4.43
CA LEU A 270 -2.56 25.05 -5.37
C LEU A 270 -2.05 25.54 -6.74
N ALA A 271 -2.35 26.79 -7.13
CA ALA A 271 -1.92 27.34 -8.42
C ALA A 271 -0.40 27.59 -8.48
N THR A 272 0.22 27.81 -7.33
CA THR A 272 1.68 28.04 -7.22
C THR A 272 2.44 26.81 -6.70
N ALA A 273 1.71 25.75 -6.36
CA ALA A 273 2.31 24.50 -5.87
C ALA A 273 3.08 23.77 -7.00
N PRO A 274 4.07 22.95 -6.66
CA PRO A 274 4.81 22.17 -7.65
C PRO A 274 3.91 21.22 -8.42
N VAL A 275 4.32 20.87 -9.64
CA VAL A 275 3.65 19.86 -10.45
C VAL A 275 4.44 18.57 -10.34
N PHE A 276 3.78 17.49 -9.96
CA PHE A 276 4.41 16.16 -9.94
C PHE A 276 4.57 15.64 -11.37
N SER A 277 5.70 15.04 -11.66
CA SER A 277 5.92 14.27 -12.88
C SER A 277 7.01 13.23 -12.65
N TRP A 278 6.82 12.06 -13.23
CA TRP A 278 7.88 11.05 -13.25
C TRP A 278 9.04 11.53 -14.13
N PRO A 279 10.31 11.43 -13.68
CA PRO A 279 11.46 11.65 -14.55
C PRO A 279 11.41 10.72 -15.77
N GLU A 280 11.74 11.26 -16.95
CA GLU A 280 11.63 10.51 -18.21
C GLU A 280 12.55 9.29 -18.25
N ASP A 281 13.76 9.41 -17.68
CA ASP A 281 14.72 8.32 -17.56
C ASP A 281 14.22 7.21 -16.62
N LEU A 282 13.57 7.56 -15.50
CA LEU A 282 12.93 6.57 -14.60
C LEU A 282 11.78 5.84 -15.32
N VAL A 283 10.95 6.55 -16.08
CA VAL A 283 9.87 5.93 -16.86
C VAL A 283 10.42 4.93 -17.85
N LYS A 284 11.44 5.34 -18.66
CA LYS A 284 12.08 4.47 -19.64
C LYS A 284 12.73 3.24 -18.99
N ALA A 285 13.43 3.44 -17.89
CA ALA A 285 14.07 2.34 -17.16
C ALA A 285 13.02 1.37 -16.55
N TYR A 286 11.91 1.89 -16.03
CA TYR A 286 10.82 1.05 -15.52
C TYR A 286 10.15 0.25 -16.65
N GLU A 287 9.90 0.88 -17.80
CA GLU A 287 9.36 0.19 -18.97
C GLU A 287 10.28 -0.93 -19.47
N ALA A 288 11.62 -0.69 -19.49
CA ALA A 288 12.59 -1.71 -19.83
C ALA A 288 12.58 -2.89 -18.84
N LEU A 289 12.51 -2.56 -17.53
CA LEU A 289 12.37 -3.57 -16.48
C LEU A 289 11.04 -4.34 -16.62
N ASP A 290 9.93 -3.65 -16.89
CA ASP A 290 8.62 -4.28 -17.07
C ASP A 290 8.58 -5.18 -18.30
N ARG A 291 9.25 -4.78 -19.41
CA ARG A 291 9.46 -5.65 -20.56
C ARG A 291 10.44 -6.81 -20.29
N GLY A 292 11.11 -6.80 -19.15
CA GLY A 292 12.07 -7.84 -18.77
C GLY A 292 13.32 -7.84 -19.63
N GLU A 293 13.76 -6.66 -20.12
CA GLU A 293 14.95 -6.53 -20.96
C GLU A 293 16.24 -6.96 -20.23
N GLU A 294 16.25 -6.90 -18.90
CA GLU A 294 17.37 -7.37 -18.06
C GLU A 294 17.33 -8.88 -17.81
N LEU A 295 16.21 -9.54 -18.11
CA LEU A 295 16.08 -10.98 -17.88
C LEU A 295 16.79 -11.77 -18.98
N LYS A 296 17.47 -12.81 -18.58
CA LYS A 296 18.11 -13.72 -19.54
C LYS A 296 17.08 -14.37 -20.45
N LEU A 297 17.22 -14.19 -21.76
CA LEU A 297 16.33 -14.84 -22.72
C LEU A 297 16.61 -16.33 -22.75
N ALA A 298 15.63 -17.15 -22.34
CA ALA A 298 15.65 -18.58 -22.50
C ALA A 298 14.94 -18.98 -23.81
N GLU A 299 15.54 -19.86 -24.56
CA GLU A 299 15.05 -20.26 -25.88
C GLU A 299 13.91 -21.27 -25.75
N LEU A 300 12.79 -21.01 -26.42
CA LEU A 300 11.74 -22.00 -26.61
C LEU A 300 12.16 -23.00 -27.69
N ARG A 301 12.44 -24.24 -27.28
CA ARG A 301 12.95 -25.32 -28.13
C ARG A 301 11.80 -26.14 -28.70
N LYS A 302 12.08 -26.81 -29.82
CA LYS A 302 11.11 -27.74 -30.46
C LYS A 302 10.89 -28.97 -29.59
N MET A 303 9.66 -29.50 -29.61
CA MET A 303 9.30 -30.68 -28.80
C MET A 303 10.08 -31.91 -29.13
N GLU A 304 10.54 -32.06 -30.40
CA GLU A 304 11.35 -33.20 -30.82
C GLU A 304 12.70 -33.27 -30.09
N GLU A 305 13.18 -32.16 -29.54
CA GLU A 305 14.40 -32.08 -28.75
C GLU A 305 14.21 -32.51 -27.28
N LEU A 306 12.95 -32.63 -26.84
CA LEU A 306 12.64 -33.10 -25.48
C LEU A 306 12.74 -34.62 -25.41
N LEU A 307 13.60 -35.12 -24.53
CA LEU A 307 13.72 -36.57 -24.33
C LEU A 307 12.44 -37.18 -23.73
N ALA A 308 12.00 -38.31 -24.20
CA ALA A 308 10.74 -38.94 -23.81
C ALA A 308 10.59 -39.24 -22.29
N LYS A 309 11.67 -39.22 -21.53
CA LYS A 309 11.69 -39.38 -20.06
C LYS A 309 12.32 -38.17 -19.35
N ALA A 310 12.22 -36.99 -19.97
CA ALA A 310 12.74 -35.79 -19.35
C ALA A 310 11.95 -35.46 -18.08
N ALA A 311 12.67 -35.16 -17.03
CA ALA A 311 12.13 -34.71 -15.76
C ALA A 311 12.94 -33.48 -15.25
N SER A 312 12.35 -32.60 -14.52
CA SER A 312 13.07 -31.49 -13.87
C SER A 312 14.07 -32.06 -12.86
N PRO A 313 15.30 -31.55 -12.79
CA PRO A 313 16.24 -31.90 -11.73
C PRO A 313 15.81 -31.25 -10.41
N GLU A 314 16.27 -31.84 -9.29
CA GLU A 314 16.28 -31.08 -8.02
C GLU A 314 17.34 -29.99 -8.09
N SER A 315 17.00 -28.80 -7.62
CA SER A 315 17.90 -27.64 -7.54
C SER A 315 17.58 -26.77 -6.32
N ALA A 316 18.62 -26.23 -5.70
CA ALA A 316 18.51 -25.27 -4.61
C ALA A 316 18.58 -23.81 -5.11
N ASN A 317 18.95 -23.58 -6.38
CA ASN A 317 19.04 -22.25 -6.95
C ASN A 317 17.67 -21.78 -7.44
N ALA A 318 17.02 -20.95 -6.62
CA ALA A 318 15.74 -20.34 -6.97
C ALA A 318 15.92 -19.23 -8.01
N VAL A 319 15.06 -19.22 -9.03
CA VAL A 319 15.05 -18.23 -10.11
C VAL A 319 13.62 -17.79 -10.43
N LYS A 320 13.47 -16.60 -10.99
CA LYS A 320 12.19 -16.11 -11.51
C LYS A 320 12.09 -16.42 -13.00
N LEU A 321 10.93 -16.94 -13.39
CA LEU A 321 10.56 -17.20 -14.76
C LEU A 321 9.46 -16.25 -15.20
N ARG A 322 9.64 -15.61 -16.35
CA ARG A 322 8.61 -14.88 -17.08
C ARG A 322 8.35 -15.54 -18.42
N VAL A 323 7.09 -15.77 -18.76
CA VAL A 323 6.67 -16.24 -20.09
C VAL A 323 5.78 -15.17 -20.72
N ASP A 324 6.28 -14.55 -21.79
CA ASP A 324 5.55 -13.52 -22.55
C ASP A 324 4.78 -14.18 -23.69
N ASN A 325 3.47 -14.03 -23.73
CA ASN A 325 2.64 -14.54 -24.81
C ASN A 325 2.46 -13.48 -25.91
N GLU A 326 3.30 -13.55 -26.93
CA GLU A 326 3.17 -12.72 -28.15
C GLU A 326 2.33 -13.42 -29.23
N THR A 327 1.73 -14.59 -28.95
CA THR A 327 0.81 -15.26 -29.88
C THR A 327 -0.56 -14.55 -29.92
N LYS A 328 -1.42 -14.99 -30.85
CA LYS A 328 -2.80 -14.49 -30.99
C LYS A 328 -3.82 -15.32 -30.18
N GLN A 329 -3.37 -16.30 -29.41
CA GLN A 329 -4.25 -17.22 -28.67
C GLN A 329 -3.78 -17.39 -27.23
N ARG A 330 -4.64 -17.91 -26.37
CA ARG A 330 -4.26 -18.29 -25.01
C ARG A 330 -3.28 -19.44 -25.05
N ILE A 331 -2.28 -19.39 -24.15
CA ILE A 331 -1.31 -20.47 -23.95
C ILE A 331 -1.39 -20.97 -22.52
N THR A 332 -1.02 -22.25 -22.35
CA THR A 332 -0.85 -22.88 -21.05
C THR A 332 0.62 -23.13 -20.80
N VAL A 333 1.08 -22.81 -19.59
CA VAL A 333 2.46 -23.06 -19.13
C VAL A 333 2.41 -24.19 -18.11
N SER A 334 3.11 -25.30 -18.41
CA SER A 334 3.14 -26.50 -17.60
C SER A 334 4.57 -26.84 -17.19
N TRP A 335 4.77 -27.19 -15.93
CA TRP A 335 6.02 -27.71 -15.40
C TRP A 335 6.11 -29.23 -15.62
N ILE A 336 7.27 -29.73 -16.02
CA ILE A 336 7.57 -31.15 -16.00
C ILE A 336 8.15 -31.47 -14.62
N GLY A 337 7.43 -32.25 -13.83
CA GLY A 337 7.83 -32.61 -12.47
C GLY A 337 9.06 -33.48 -12.39
N PHE A 338 9.51 -33.77 -11.18
CA PHE A 338 10.61 -34.70 -10.91
C PHE A 338 10.31 -36.15 -11.35
N ASP A 339 9.04 -36.48 -11.49
CA ASP A 339 8.52 -37.74 -11.98
C ASP A 339 8.30 -37.75 -13.51
N GLY A 340 8.63 -36.66 -14.21
CA GLY A 340 8.42 -36.48 -15.63
C GLY A 340 6.98 -36.19 -16.05
N LEU A 341 6.06 -36.02 -15.10
CA LEU A 341 4.66 -35.69 -15.40
C LEU A 341 4.46 -34.18 -15.56
N ARG A 342 3.63 -33.81 -16.54
CA ARG A 342 3.25 -32.39 -16.75
C ARG A 342 2.23 -31.93 -15.68
N ARG A 343 2.48 -30.77 -15.10
CA ARG A 343 1.59 -30.10 -14.17
C ARG A 343 1.34 -28.70 -14.68
N GLU A 344 0.09 -28.36 -14.91
CA GLU A 344 -0.32 -27.02 -15.31
C GLU A 344 -0.09 -26.03 -14.17
N TYR A 345 0.55 -24.91 -14.48
CA TYR A 345 0.85 -23.84 -13.53
C TYR A 345 0.11 -22.55 -13.84
N GLY A 346 -0.14 -22.25 -15.09
CA GLY A 346 -0.88 -21.06 -15.46
C GLY A 346 -1.29 -20.96 -16.92
N LEU A 347 -2.28 -20.08 -17.11
CA LEU A 347 -2.83 -19.71 -18.41
C LEU A 347 -2.47 -18.23 -18.67
N THR A 348 -2.12 -17.91 -19.90
CA THR A 348 -1.77 -16.56 -20.29
C THR A 348 -2.45 -16.18 -21.59
N ASP A 349 -3.25 -15.09 -21.57
CA ASP A 349 -3.92 -14.53 -22.72
C ASP A 349 -2.94 -13.83 -23.68
N PRO A 350 -3.31 -13.58 -24.95
CA PRO A 350 -2.51 -12.80 -25.87
C PRO A 350 -2.03 -11.48 -25.29
N THR A 351 -0.80 -11.10 -25.55
CA THR A 351 -0.16 -9.86 -25.07
C THR A 351 0.00 -9.78 -23.54
N ARG A 352 -0.26 -10.87 -22.82
CA ARG A 352 -0.07 -10.98 -21.38
C ARG A 352 1.15 -11.80 -21.04
N ARG A 353 1.54 -11.77 -19.77
CA ARG A 353 2.66 -12.54 -19.24
C ARG A 353 2.24 -13.44 -18.09
N PHE A 354 3.01 -14.49 -17.88
CA PHE A 354 2.96 -15.39 -16.74
C PHE A 354 4.28 -15.29 -15.99
N ASP A 355 4.24 -14.95 -14.72
CA ASP A 355 5.41 -14.86 -13.84
C ASP A 355 5.35 -16.00 -12.80
N GLN A 356 6.45 -16.71 -12.58
CA GLN A 356 6.55 -17.86 -11.67
C GLN A 356 7.92 -17.93 -11.00
N ASN A 357 7.92 -18.16 -9.69
CA ASN A 357 9.14 -18.58 -8.99
C ASN A 357 9.38 -20.08 -9.26
N THR A 358 10.59 -20.43 -9.62
CA THR A 358 10.99 -21.80 -9.97
C THR A 358 12.45 -22.02 -9.58
N PHE A 359 13.09 -23.07 -10.12
CA PHE A 359 14.48 -23.38 -9.83
C PHE A 359 15.26 -23.63 -11.13
N GLU A 360 16.57 -23.41 -11.06
CA GLU A 360 17.50 -23.73 -12.17
C GLU A 360 17.30 -25.15 -12.69
N GLY A 361 17.30 -25.30 -14.02
CA GLY A 361 17.17 -26.56 -14.70
C GLY A 361 15.76 -27.14 -14.79
N HIS A 362 14.76 -26.50 -14.13
CA HIS A 362 13.37 -26.95 -14.26
C HIS A 362 12.90 -26.87 -15.70
N LEU A 363 12.19 -27.92 -16.13
CA LEU A 363 11.69 -28.07 -17.50
C LEU A 363 10.24 -27.60 -17.58
N TRP A 364 9.96 -26.80 -18.57
CA TRP A 364 8.65 -26.21 -18.81
C TRP A 364 8.20 -26.46 -20.24
N VAL A 365 6.90 -26.70 -20.42
CA VAL A 365 6.25 -26.89 -21.72
C VAL A 365 5.17 -25.83 -21.89
N VAL A 366 5.10 -25.28 -23.09
CA VAL A 366 4.05 -24.36 -23.48
C VAL A 366 3.13 -25.01 -24.49
N THR A 367 1.83 -24.95 -24.27
CA THR A 367 0.80 -25.47 -25.19
C THR A 367 -0.16 -24.36 -25.62
N ASP A 368 -0.76 -24.54 -26.78
CA ASP A 368 -1.85 -23.68 -27.25
C ASP A 368 -3.19 -23.99 -26.55
N GLU A 369 -4.23 -23.23 -26.85
CA GLU A 369 -5.59 -23.40 -26.30
C GLU A 369 -6.24 -24.76 -26.63
N LYS A 370 -5.72 -25.48 -27.62
CA LYS A 370 -6.17 -26.82 -28.04
C LYS A 370 -5.33 -27.92 -27.42
N GLY A 371 -4.36 -27.57 -26.57
CA GLY A 371 -3.42 -28.53 -25.93
C GLY A 371 -2.30 -28.99 -26.84
N LYS A 372 -2.08 -28.37 -28.01
CA LYS A 372 -0.95 -28.68 -28.89
C LYS A 372 0.31 -28.03 -28.33
N ASP A 373 1.38 -28.82 -28.22
CA ASP A 373 2.68 -28.34 -27.79
C ASP A 373 3.24 -27.29 -28.77
N LEU A 374 3.60 -26.11 -28.24
CA LEU A 374 4.30 -25.06 -28.97
C LEU A 374 5.82 -25.16 -28.79
N GLY A 375 6.28 -25.66 -27.64
CA GLY A 375 7.68 -25.85 -27.35
C GLY A 375 7.96 -26.10 -25.88
N TRP A 376 9.24 -26.27 -25.56
CA TRP A 376 9.72 -26.42 -24.20
C TRP A 376 10.99 -25.62 -23.96
N PHE A 377 11.31 -25.37 -22.69
CA PHE A 377 12.56 -24.72 -22.26
C PHE A 377 12.99 -25.23 -20.88
N ALA A 378 14.27 -25.03 -20.57
CA ALA A 378 14.81 -25.22 -19.23
C ALA A 378 15.16 -23.84 -18.63
N THR A 379 14.87 -23.64 -17.36
CA THR A 379 15.26 -22.40 -16.67
C THR A 379 16.77 -22.33 -16.47
N PRO A 380 17.45 -21.23 -16.86
CA PRO A 380 18.88 -21.04 -16.60
C PRO A 380 19.14 -20.79 -15.10
N ALA A 381 20.42 -20.61 -14.74
CA ALA A 381 20.85 -20.31 -13.37
C ALA A 381 20.49 -18.90 -12.87
N GLU A 382 19.89 -18.08 -13.72
CA GLU A 382 19.53 -16.68 -13.48
C GLU A 382 18.05 -16.45 -13.80
N ASP A 383 17.49 -15.35 -13.27
CA ASP A 383 16.15 -14.90 -13.64
C ASP A 383 16.02 -14.79 -15.16
N CYS A 384 14.95 -15.32 -15.71
CA CYS A 384 14.83 -15.46 -17.16
C CYS A 384 13.44 -15.15 -17.70
N ARG A 385 13.39 -14.87 -19.01
CA ARG A 385 12.14 -14.79 -19.76
C ARG A 385 12.15 -15.67 -20.99
N VAL A 386 10.97 -16.10 -21.39
CA VAL A 386 10.72 -16.84 -22.64
C VAL A 386 9.66 -16.08 -23.41
N VAL A 387 9.87 -15.85 -24.70
CA VAL A 387 8.89 -15.22 -25.58
C VAL A 387 8.29 -16.29 -26.47
N VAL A 388 6.97 -16.46 -26.40
CA VAL A 388 6.20 -17.39 -27.22
C VAL A 388 5.54 -16.61 -28.36
N LYS A 389 5.89 -16.93 -29.62
CA LYS A 389 5.46 -16.19 -30.82
C LYS A 389 4.53 -17.01 -31.71
#